data_cc5f089597296be0dc6c33e0075ef7c6
#
_entry.id   cc5f089597296be0dc6c33e0075ef7c6
#
_cell.length_a   1.000
_cell.length_b   1.000
_cell.length_c   1.000
_cell.angle_alpha   90.00
_cell.angle_beta   90.00
_cell.angle_gamma   90.00
#
_symmetry.space_group_name_H-M   'P 1'
#
loop_
_entity.id
_entity.type
_entity.pdbx_description
1 polymer ?
#
loop_
_entity_poly.entity_id
_entity_poly.type
_entity_poly.pdbx_seq_one_letter_code
_entity_poly.pdbx_strand_id
1 'polypeptide(L)'
;MVWTGVLTLGIVAYQLVVTDLLNDRVQAEAREVLVGDLQERRTDLETPVTVTMPESGSPGTTQATDIETVDFHPEEAVGEGEPLGMIRIPSIDLDWVLFGGVLPSTLNQGPGHMPWTPLPGQPGNAVVSGHRTTYGAPFFDLDLLEPGDIIEVETAIGVHLYTVRETIIVSPTDVWVTDPKPGAWLTLTTCNPKFSAAERLIVQAELTSGPNLEYARFLYETEYADVS
;
A
#
# COMPACT_ATOMS: atom_id res chain seq x y z
N MET A 1 -46.65 1.00 -9.24
CA MET A 1 -45.61 0.40 -8.37
C MET A 1 -44.60 -0.51 -9.12
N VAL A 2 -44.98 -1.36 -10.07
CA VAL A 2 -44.03 -2.23 -10.81
C VAL A 2 -43.05 -1.43 -11.64
N TRP A 3 -43.51 -0.37 -12.34
CA TRP A 3 -42.68 0.47 -13.20
C TRP A 3 -41.62 1.31 -12.44
N THR A 4 -41.90 1.72 -11.23
CA THR A 4 -40.92 2.42 -10.39
C THR A 4 -39.80 1.49 -9.95
N GLY A 5 -40.09 0.23 -9.64
CA GLY A 5 -39.09 -0.77 -9.27
C GLY A 5 -38.16 -1.14 -10.46
N VAL A 6 -38.72 -1.28 -11.68
CA VAL A 6 -37.93 -1.56 -12.88
C VAL A 6 -37.02 -0.38 -13.24
N LEU A 7 -37.51 0.86 -13.09
CA LEU A 7 -36.71 2.05 -13.35
C LEU A 7 -35.56 2.18 -12.34
N THR A 8 -35.82 1.92 -11.06
CA THR A 8 -34.79 1.96 -10.01
C THR A 8 -33.73 0.89 -10.21
N LEU A 9 -34.14 -0.36 -10.54
CA LEU A 9 -33.20 -1.43 -10.88
C LEU A 9 -32.38 -1.11 -12.14
N GLY A 10 -33.01 -0.50 -13.15
CA GLY A 10 -32.31 -0.06 -14.37
C GLY A 10 -31.26 1.04 -14.09
N ILE A 11 -31.56 1.99 -13.20
CA ILE A 11 -30.62 3.05 -12.80
C ILE A 11 -29.46 2.45 -12.01
N VAL A 12 -29.72 1.55 -11.08
CA VAL A 12 -28.66 0.89 -10.28
C VAL A 12 -27.76 0.04 -11.18
N ALA A 13 -28.34 -0.77 -12.07
CA ALA A 13 -27.56 -1.56 -13.01
C ALA A 13 -26.76 -0.68 -13.97
N TYR A 14 -27.35 0.41 -14.46
CA TYR A 14 -26.65 1.38 -15.30
C TYR A 14 -25.49 2.04 -14.57
N GLN A 15 -25.69 2.46 -13.32
CA GLN A 15 -24.62 3.07 -12.51
C GLN A 15 -23.47 2.09 -12.26
N LEU A 16 -23.76 0.83 -11.93
CA LEU A 16 -22.71 -0.17 -11.70
C LEU A 16 -21.92 -0.46 -12.99
N VAL A 17 -22.60 -0.76 -14.10
CA VAL A 17 -21.92 -1.09 -15.37
C VAL A 17 -21.16 0.11 -15.95
N VAL A 18 -21.71 1.31 -15.87
CA VAL A 18 -21.03 2.51 -16.41
C VAL A 18 -19.85 2.93 -15.55
N THR A 19 -19.96 2.85 -14.22
CA THR A 19 -18.83 3.17 -13.33
C THR A 19 -17.68 2.19 -13.51
N ASP A 20 -17.95 0.89 -13.66
CA ASP A 20 -16.92 -0.11 -13.87
C ASP A 20 -16.22 0.08 -15.24
N LEU A 21 -16.99 0.31 -16.32
CA LEU A 21 -16.42 0.54 -17.64
C LEU A 21 -15.60 1.84 -17.72
N LEU A 22 -16.01 2.88 -16.99
CA LEU A 22 -15.24 4.13 -16.90
C LEU A 22 -13.96 3.91 -16.08
N ASN A 23 -14.04 3.15 -15.01
CA ASN A 23 -12.90 2.85 -14.17
C ASN A 23 -11.86 2.01 -14.93
N ASP A 24 -12.27 1.01 -15.71
CA ASP A 24 -11.36 0.23 -16.56
C ASP A 24 -10.55 1.11 -17.53
N ARG A 25 -11.19 2.14 -18.09
CA ARG A 25 -10.49 3.10 -18.96
C ARG A 25 -9.49 3.95 -18.19
N VAL A 26 -9.90 4.47 -17.03
CA VAL A 26 -9.02 5.27 -16.18
C VAL A 26 -7.81 4.44 -15.76
N GLN A 27 -8.02 3.18 -15.38
CA GLN A 27 -6.94 2.26 -15.02
C GLN A 27 -6.01 1.96 -16.21
N ALA A 28 -6.56 1.79 -17.41
CA ALA A 28 -5.76 1.55 -18.61
C ALA A 28 -4.90 2.78 -18.98
N GLU A 29 -5.48 3.99 -18.95
CA GLU A 29 -4.76 5.24 -19.18
C GLU A 29 -3.69 5.48 -18.11
N ALA A 30 -4.01 5.23 -16.84
CA ALA A 30 -3.08 5.37 -15.73
C ALA A 30 -1.90 4.39 -15.84
N ARG A 31 -2.14 3.14 -16.30
CA ARG A 31 -1.05 2.17 -16.57
C ARG A 31 -0.09 2.63 -17.65
N GLU A 32 -0.61 3.20 -18.73
CA GLU A 32 0.22 3.70 -19.82
C GLU A 32 1.12 4.86 -19.33
N VAL A 33 0.55 5.80 -18.57
CA VAL A 33 1.30 6.90 -17.95
C VAL A 33 2.34 6.35 -16.96
N LEU A 34 1.94 5.43 -16.08
CA LEU A 34 2.79 4.86 -15.04
C LEU A 34 4.03 4.17 -15.60
N VAL A 35 3.90 3.41 -16.70
CA VAL A 35 5.06 2.71 -17.30
C VAL A 35 6.13 3.70 -17.74
N GLY A 36 5.74 4.82 -18.36
CA GLY A 36 6.66 5.88 -18.73
C GLY A 36 7.29 6.58 -17.52
N ASP A 37 6.45 6.95 -16.55
CA ASP A 37 6.85 7.64 -15.33
C ASP A 37 7.78 6.78 -14.45
N LEU A 38 7.45 5.52 -14.23
CA LEU A 38 8.33 4.61 -13.47
C LEU A 38 9.71 4.47 -14.11
N GLN A 39 9.79 4.45 -15.44
CA GLN A 39 11.06 4.36 -16.12
C GLN A 39 11.89 5.63 -15.97
N GLU A 40 11.26 6.80 -16.06
CA GLU A 40 11.90 8.10 -15.82
C GLU A 40 12.36 8.21 -14.37
N ARG A 41 11.48 7.97 -13.40
CA ARG A 41 11.80 8.01 -11.96
C ARG A 41 12.89 7.02 -11.58
N ARG A 42 12.92 5.81 -12.15
CA ARG A 42 14.02 4.82 -11.95
C ARG A 42 15.37 5.32 -12.48
N THR A 43 15.35 6.12 -13.53
CA THR A 43 16.59 6.70 -14.09
C THR A 43 17.10 7.85 -13.21
N ASP A 44 16.20 8.60 -12.59
CA ASP A 44 16.51 9.73 -11.74
C ASP A 44 16.75 9.34 -10.27
N LEU A 45 16.48 8.08 -9.90
CA LEU A 45 16.75 7.59 -8.56
C LEU A 45 18.23 7.81 -8.22
N GLU A 46 18.47 8.54 -7.15
CA GLU A 46 19.79 8.69 -6.58
C GLU A 46 20.36 7.33 -6.21
N THR A 47 21.69 7.21 -6.28
CA THR A 47 22.39 6.03 -5.77
C THR A 47 21.92 5.76 -4.33
N PRO A 48 21.73 4.48 -3.96
CA PRO A 48 21.30 4.14 -2.61
C PRO A 48 22.18 4.82 -1.57
N VAL A 49 21.58 5.32 -0.52
CA VAL A 49 22.28 5.92 0.61
C VAL A 49 22.79 4.78 1.49
N THR A 50 24.10 4.57 1.50
CA THR A 50 24.71 3.58 2.38
C THR A 50 24.71 4.10 3.82
N VAL A 51 23.97 3.45 4.69
CA VAL A 51 23.87 3.78 6.12
C VAL A 51 24.82 2.90 6.90
N THR A 52 25.66 3.53 7.73
CA THR A 52 26.64 2.83 8.57
C THR A 52 26.01 2.53 9.93
N MET A 53 26.13 1.29 10.40
CA MET A 53 25.70 0.89 11.73
C MET A 53 26.57 1.54 12.81
N PRO A 54 26.03 2.20 13.82
CA PRO A 54 26.76 2.42 15.06
C PRO A 54 26.94 1.07 15.76
N GLU A 55 28.19 0.69 16.04
CA GLU A 55 28.43 -0.51 16.85
C GLU A 55 27.62 -0.45 18.16
N SER A 56 26.90 -1.53 18.43
CA SER A 56 26.43 -1.86 19.78
C SER A 56 27.65 -2.17 20.64
N GLY A 57 28.32 -1.12 21.11
CA GLY A 57 29.61 -1.23 21.82
C GLY A 57 29.43 -1.74 23.23
N SER A 58 29.86 -2.99 23.47
CA SER A 58 30.40 -3.36 24.78
C SER A 58 31.80 -2.75 24.91
N PRO A 59 32.15 -2.01 25.98
CA PRO A 59 33.44 -1.35 26.08
C PRO A 59 34.54 -2.37 26.37
N GLY A 60 35.36 -2.68 25.39
CA GLY A 60 36.62 -3.37 25.64
C GLY A 60 37.06 -4.43 24.67
N THR A 61 37.22 -4.17 23.37
CA THR A 61 38.24 -4.90 22.57
C THR A 61 38.42 -4.18 21.23
N THR A 62 39.60 -3.61 21.04
CA THR A 62 40.03 -2.98 19.78
C THR A 62 40.40 -4.08 18.78
N GLN A 63 39.44 -4.55 18.02
CA GLN A 63 39.68 -5.21 16.73
C GLN A 63 38.85 -4.49 15.69
N ALA A 64 39.43 -4.30 14.49
CA ALA A 64 38.73 -3.72 13.35
C ALA A 64 37.50 -4.59 13.07
N THR A 65 36.36 -4.14 13.53
CA THR A 65 35.05 -4.78 13.33
C THR A 65 34.54 -4.40 11.95
N ASP A 66 34.02 -5.38 11.24
CA ASP A 66 33.35 -5.18 9.98
C ASP A 66 32.17 -4.21 10.20
N ILE A 67 32.29 -3.00 9.66
CA ILE A 67 31.23 -2.00 9.70
C ILE A 67 30.12 -2.56 8.80
N GLU A 68 29.02 -2.97 9.40
CA GLU A 68 27.86 -3.40 8.62
C GLU A 68 27.21 -2.16 7.97
N THR A 69 27.12 -2.19 6.66
CA THR A 69 26.50 -1.11 5.89
C THR A 69 25.26 -1.66 5.22
N VAL A 70 24.16 -0.90 5.29
CA VAL A 70 22.91 -1.26 4.65
C VAL A 70 22.50 -0.15 3.70
N ASP A 71 22.08 -0.52 2.50
CA ASP A 71 21.63 0.41 1.49
C ASP A 71 20.17 0.79 1.72
N PHE A 72 19.90 2.08 1.71
CA PHE A 72 18.56 2.66 1.75
C PHE A 72 18.24 3.31 0.41
N HIS A 73 17.08 2.96 -0.15
CA HIS A 73 16.55 3.51 -1.38
C HIS A 73 15.40 4.47 -1.04
N PRO A 74 15.65 5.78 -0.97
CA PRO A 74 14.59 6.76 -0.77
C PRO A 74 13.70 6.82 -2.01
N GLU A 75 12.42 7.14 -1.80
CA GLU A 75 11.46 7.38 -2.86
C GLU A 75 10.68 8.65 -2.57
N GLU A 76 10.46 9.48 -3.59
CA GLU A 76 9.65 10.68 -3.45
C GLU A 76 8.17 10.36 -3.65
N ALA A 77 7.32 11.02 -2.83
CA ALA A 77 5.88 10.92 -2.97
C ALA A 77 5.41 11.61 -4.25
N VAL A 78 4.42 11.04 -4.90
CA VAL A 78 3.72 11.64 -6.03
C VAL A 78 2.59 12.55 -5.54
N GLY A 79 2.10 13.42 -6.40
CA GLY A 79 0.98 14.30 -6.12
C GLY A 79 -0.35 13.56 -5.97
N GLU A 80 -1.36 14.28 -5.45
CA GLU A 80 -2.72 13.77 -5.29
C GLU A 80 -3.33 13.40 -6.65
N GLY A 81 -3.73 12.12 -6.80
CA GLY A 81 -4.31 11.57 -8.02
C GLY A 81 -3.29 11.18 -9.10
N GLU A 82 -2.00 11.33 -8.85
CA GLU A 82 -0.95 10.87 -9.75
C GLU A 82 -0.66 9.37 -9.53
N PRO A 83 -0.35 8.59 -10.59
CA PRO A 83 0.04 7.20 -10.45
C PRO A 83 1.32 7.04 -9.63
N LEU A 84 1.28 6.24 -8.57
CA LEU A 84 2.44 5.93 -7.72
C LEU A 84 3.11 4.62 -8.13
N GLY A 85 2.32 3.61 -8.45
CA GLY A 85 2.80 2.27 -8.71
C GLY A 85 1.69 1.29 -9.05
N MET A 86 1.97 -0.01 -8.92
CA MET A 86 0.99 -1.08 -9.08
C MET A 86 0.80 -1.80 -7.75
N ILE A 87 -0.43 -2.23 -7.46
CA ILE A 87 -0.72 -3.16 -6.38
C ILE A 87 -1.36 -4.42 -6.95
N ARG A 88 -0.82 -5.59 -6.59
CA ARG A 88 -1.29 -6.91 -7.06
C ARG A 88 -1.47 -7.84 -5.88
N ILE A 89 -2.59 -8.56 -5.86
CA ILE A 89 -2.87 -9.58 -4.85
C ILE A 89 -3.43 -10.81 -5.58
N PRO A 90 -2.56 -11.77 -5.95
CA PRO A 90 -2.95 -12.89 -6.81
C PRO A 90 -4.06 -13.77 -6.23
N SER A 91 -4.13 -13.95 -4.91
CA SER A 91 -5.14 -14.79 -4.25
C SER A 91 -6.57 -14.29 -4.41
N ILE A 92 -6.76 -13.02 -4.76
CA ILE A 92 -8.07 -12.40 -5.00
C ILE A 92 -8.17 -11.73 -6.39
N ASP A 93 -7.26 -12.07 -7.32
CA ASP A 93 -7.20 -11.54 -8.70
C ASP A 93 -7.21 -10.00 -8.78
N LEU A 94 -6.54 -9.34 -7.80
CA LEU A 94 -6.41 -7.89 -7.76
C LEU A 94 -5.16 -7.45 -8.52
N ASP A 95 -5.30 -6.54 -9.49
CA ASP A 95 -4.22 -5.93 -10.25
C ASP A 95 -4.61 -4.51 -10.66
N TRP A 96 -4.17 -3.50 -9.87
CA TRP A 96 -4.60 -2.11 -9.99
C TRP A 96 -3.43 -1.14 -9.95
N VAL A 97 -3.58 -0.01 -10.66
CA VAL A 97 -2.71 1.17 -10.45
C VAL A 97 -3.01 1.73 -9.06
N LEU A 98 -1.95 1.93 -8.29
CA LEU A 98 -1.96 2.63 -7.00
C LEU A 98 -1.68 4.11 -7.25
N PHE A 99 -2.49 4.98 -6.66
CA PHE A 99 -2.35 6.43 -6.79
C PHE A 99 -1.81 7.07 -5.51
N GLY A 100 -1.20 8.26 -5.63
CA GLY A 100 -0.92 9.12 -4.49
C GLY A 100 -2.18 9.83 -4.03
N GLY A 101 -2.40 9.88 -2.71
CA GLY A 101 -3.55 10.58 -2.13
C GLY A 101 -4.79 9.73 -1.90
N VAL A 102 -5.74 10.32 -1.15
CA VAL A 102 -6.98 9.65 -0.73
C VAL A 102 -8.21 10.56 -0.85
N LEU A 103 -8.12 11.64 -1.61
CA LEU A 103 -9.32 12.43 -1.90
C LEU A 103 -10.35 11.58 -2.66
N PRO A 104 -11.65 11.91 -2.57
CA PRO A 104 -12.68 11.18 -3.31
C PRO A 104 -12.40 11.07 -4.82
N SER A 105 -11.83 12.11 -5.42
CA SER A 105 -11.44 12.11 -6.84
C SER A 105 -10.37 11.07 -7.16
N THR A 106 -9.44 10.84 -6.24
CA THR A 106 -8.37 9.84 -6.37
C THR A 106 -8.92 8.43 -6.15
N LEU A 107 -9.65 8.22 -5.05
CA LEU A 107 -10.24 6.92 -4.74
C LEU A 107 -11.25 6.44 -5.79
N ASN A 108 -11.89 7.36 -6.53
CA ASN A 108 -12.73 7.02 -7.66
C ASN A 108 -11.95 6.49 -8.87
N GLN A 109 -10.65 6.69 -8.91
CA GLN A 109 -9.76 6.15 -9.96
C GLN A 109 -9.20 4.77 -9.58
N GLY A 110 -8.94 4.54 -8.28
CA GLY A 110 -8.38 3.27 -7.79
C GLY A 110 -7.93 3.36 -6.34
N PRO A 111 -7.15 2.37 -5.86
CA PRO A 111 -6.51 2.43 -4.55
C PRO A 111 -5.61 3.65 -4.41
N GLY A 112 -5.66 4.31 -3.25
CA GLY A 112 -4.89 5.52 -2.98
C GLY A 112 -4.03 5.41 -1.73
N HIS A 113 -2.76 5.83 -1.82
CA HIS A 113 -1.83 5.90 -0.69
C HIS A 113 -2.13 7.12 0.17
N MET A 114 -2.15 6.96 1.49
CA MET A 114 -2.34 8.07 2.44
C MET A 114 -1.07 8.93 2.55
N PRO A 115 -1.09 10.22 2.16
CA PRO A 115 0.13 11.04 2.01
C PRO A 115 0.94 11.28 3.30
N TRP A 116 0.31 11.09 4.47
CA TRP A 116 0.98 11.27 5.78
C TRP A 116 1.55 9.97 6.34
N THR A 117 1.54 8.90 5.58
CA THR A 117 2.17 7.63 5.92
C THR A 117 3.37 7.38 5.01
N PRO A 118 4.36 6.54 5.41
CA PRO A 118 5.46 6.18 4.55
C PRO A 118 4.98 5.57 3.23
N LEU A 119 5.75 5.74 2.16
CA LEU A 119 5.48 5.05 0.89
C LEU A 119 5.66 3.53 1.05
N PRO A 120 4.98 2.72 0.23
CA PRO A 120 5.25 1.29 0.18
C PRO A 120 6.74 1.00 -0.06
N GLY A 121 7.28 0.04 0.68
CA GLY A 121 8.71 -0.29 0.65
C GLY A 121 9.57 0.54 1.60
N GLN A 122 9.04 1.60 2.20
CA GLN A 122 9.74 2.39 3.20
C GLN A 122 9.48 1.84 4.62
N PRO A 123 10.41 2.07 5.59
CA PRO A 123 10.17 1.74 6.99
C PRO A 123 8.92 2.43 7.56
N GLY A 124 8.22 1.73 8.44
CA GLY A 124 7.01 2.21 9.09
C GLY A 124 5.75 1.52 8.57
N ASN A 125 4.63 2.23 8.50
CA ASN A 125 3.33 1.69 8.12
C ASN A 125 2.75 2.46 6.92
N ALA A 126 2.95 1.95 5.71
CA ALA A 126 2.33 2.47 4.50
C ALA A 126 0.84 2.14 4.50
N VAL A 127 -0.03 3.12 4.27
CA VAL A 127 -1.48 2.91 4.30
C VAL A 127 -2.10 3.19 2.94
N VAL A 128 -2.89 2.22 2.45
CA VAL A 128 -3.59 2.30 1.18
C VAL A 128 -5.09 2.11 1.40
N SER A 129 -5.87 3.07 0.91
CA SER A 129 -7.34 3.04 0.94
C SER A 129 -7.91 2.67 -0.42
N GLY A 130 -9.03 1.96 -0.44
CA GLY A 130 -9.75 1.64 -1.67
C GLY A 130 -11.23 1.39 -1.43
N HIS A 131 -12.02 1.61 -2.48
CA HIS A 131 -13.46 1.33 -2.43
C HIS A 131 -13.75 -0.16 -2.31
N ARG A 132 -14.79 -0.51 -1.52
CA ARG A 132 -15.24 -1.88 -1.35
C ARG A 132 -16.25 -2.34 -2.41
N THR A 133 -17.14 -1.44 -2.86
CA THR A 133 -18.32 -1.81 -3.66
C THR A 133 -18.64 -0.83 -4.78
N THR A 134 -17.84 0.20 -4.99
CA THR A 134 -18.05 1.23 -6.02
C THR A 134 -16.76 1.51 -6.76
N TYR A 135 -16.85 2.15 -7.92
CA TYR A 135 -15.70 2.57 -8.73
C TYR A 135 -14.73 1.42 -9.02
N GLY A 136 -15.27 0.35 -9.64
CA GLY A 136 -14.53 -0.88 -9.92
C GLY A 136 -14.24 -1.74 -8.70
N ALA A 137 -14.58 -1.25 -7.49
CA ALA A 137 -14.50 -2.00 -6.23
C ALA A 137 -13.15 -2.73 -6.01
N PRO A 138 -12.00 -2.04 -6.08
CA PRO A 138 -10.69 -2.68 -6.05
C PRO A 138 -10.50 -3.57 -4.82
N PHE A 139 -11.11 -3.21 -3.70
CA PHE A 139 -10.99 -3.95 -2.44
C PHE A 139 -12.22 -4.78 -2.08
N PHE A 140 -12.98 -5.25 -3.11
CA PHE A 140 -14.20 -6.03 -2.88
C PHE A 140 -13.94 -7.30 -2.08
N ASP A 141 -12.89 -8.04 -2.42
CA ASP A 141 -12.60 -9.37 -1.89
C ASP A 141 -11.46 -9.39 -0.86
N LEU A 142 -11.10 -8.23 -0.27
CA LEU A 142 -10.09 -8.19 0.80
C LEU A 142 -10.44 -9.06 2.02
N ASP A 143 -11.71 -9.38 2.24
CA ASP A 143 -12.16 -10.30 3.30
C ASP A 143 -11.83 -11.76 3.04
N LEU A 144 -11.35 -12.10 1.84
CA LEU A 144 -10.91 -13.45 1.50
C LEU A 144 -9.42 -13.68 1.79
N LEU A 145 -8.68 -12.62 2.14
CA LEU A 145 -7.26 -12.75 2.43
C LEU A 145 -7.02 -13.46 3.75
N GLU A 146 -6.10 -14.42 3.71
CA GLU A 146 -5.65 -15.19 4.85
C GLU A 146 -4.20 -14.84 5.23
N PRO A 147 -3.80 -15.03 6.50
CA PRO A 147 -2.39 -14.92 6.88
C PRO A 147 -1.50 -15.81 6.01
N GLY A 148 -0.46 -15.22 5.43
CA GLY A 148 0.44 -15.88 4.48
C GLY A 148 0.22 -15.49 3.02
N ASP A 149 -0.91 -14.89 2.65
CA ASP A 149 -1.13 -14.35 1.31
C ASP A 149 -0.13 -13.24 1.00
N ILE A 150 0.20 -13.10 -0.28
CA ILE A 150 1.18 -12.12 -0.76
C ILE A 150 0.47 -10.93 -1.40
N ILE A 151 0.89 -9.74 -0.97
CA ILE A 151 0.57 -8.47 -1.60
C ILE A 151 1.85 -7.96 -2.24
N GLU A 152 1.82 -7.75 -3.56
CA GLU A 152 2.91 -7.15 -4.31
C GLU A 152 2.59 -5.67 -4.55
N VAL A 153 3.55 -4.80 -4.23
CA VAL A 153 3.49 -3.37 -4.59
C VAL A 153 4.73 -3.03 -5.39
N GLU A 154 4.56 -2.59 -6.63
CA GLU A 154 5.63 -2.12 -7.49
C GLU A 154 5.64 -0.59 -7.48
N THR A 155 6.80 0.00 -7.16
CA THR A 155 7.04 1.45 -7.19
C THR A 155 8.28 1.77 -8.01
N ALA A 156 8.71 3.04 -8.04
CA ALA A 156 9.91 3.43 -8.78
C ALA A 156 11.17 2.74 -8.25
N ILE A 157 11.29 2.51 -6.95
CA ILE A 157 12.47 1.83 -6.36
C ILE A 157 12.46 0.31 -6.51
N GLY A 158 11.36 -0.29 -6.95
CA GLY A 158 11.30 -1.72 -7.24
C GLY A 158 10.02 -2.41 -6.77
N VAL A 159 10.09 -3.73 -6.65
CA VAL A 159 8.98 -4.58 -6.23
C VAL A 159 9.13 -4.92 -4.75
N HIS A 160 8.05 -4.71 -4.00
CA HIS A 160 7.93 -4.96 -2.59
C HIS A 160 6.90 -6.07 -2.36
N LEU A 161 7.33 -7.17 -1.73
CA LEU A 161 6.42 -8.26 -1.35
C LEU A 161 6.10 -8.17 0.13
N TYR A 162 4.82 -8.09 0.42
CA TYR A 162 4.27 -8.10 1.76
C TYR A 162 3.53 -9.41 2.01
N THR A 163 3.72 -9.98 3.19
CA THR A 163 2.98 -11.17 3.64
C THR A 163 1.88 -10.73 4.61
N VAL A 164 0.64 -11.06 4.32
CA VAL A 164 -0.52 -10.80 5.20
C VAL A 164 -0.27 -11.46 6.56
N ARG A 165 -0.46 -10.68 7.63
CA ARG A 165 -0.33 -11.12 9.01
C ARG A 165 -1.66 -11.26 9.70
N GLU A 166 -2.55 -10.28 9.50
CA GLU A 166 -3.86 -10.27 10.12
C GLU A 166 -4.89 -9.47 9.31
N THR A 167 -6.15 -9.82 9.53
CA THR A 167 -7.31 -9.08 9.04
C THR A 167 -8.21 -8.78 10.23
N ILE A 168 -8.53 -7.48 10.43
CA ILE A 168 -9.35 -7.02 11.54
C ILE A 168 -10.48 -6.09 11.06
N ILE A 169 -11.54 -6.00 11.87
CA ILE A 169 -12.63 -5.06 11.64
C ILE A 169 -12.60 -4.03 12.77
N VAL A 170 -12.65 -2.75 12.39
CA VAL A 170 -12.57 -1.64 13.33
C VAL A 170 -13.65 -0.60 13.05
N SER A 171 -13.88 0.31 14.02
CA SER A 171 -14.75 1.47 13.82
C SER A 171 -14.11 2.44 12.80
N PRO A 172 -14.93 3.22 12.04
CA PRO A 172 -14.40 4.25 11.15
C PRO A 172 -13.58 5.34 11.86
N THR A 173 -13.69 5.45 13.16
CA THR A 173 -12.95 6.39 14.02
C THR A 173 -11.65 5.82 14.59
N ASP A 174 -11.39 4.54 14.38
CA ASP A 174 -10.19 3.87 14.90
C ASP A 174 -8.98 4.13 13.99
N VAL A 175 -8.43 5.34 14.10
CA VAL A 175 -7.32 5.80 13.27
C VAL A 175 -5.96 5.20 13.68
N TRP A 176 -5.86 4.54 14.84
CA TRP A 176 -4.65 3.89 15.31
C TRP A 176 -4.09 2.84 14.34
N VAL A 177 -4.92 2.30 13.45
CA VAL A 177 -4.50 1.36 12.40
C VAL A 177 -3.52 1.98 11.40
N THR A 178 -3.43 3.31 11.37
CA THR A 178 -2.50 4.07 10.52
C THR A 178 -1.25 4.52 11.27
N ASP A 179 -1.16 4.24 12.57
CA ASP A 179 -0.01 4.63 13.38
C ASP A 179 1.29 3.98 12.86
N PRO A 180 2.43 4.64 13.06
CA PRO A 180 3.73 4.06 12.74
C PRO A 180 3.94 2.71 13.41
N LYS A 181 4.57 1.78 12.69
CA LYS A 181 4.91 0.44 13.19
C LYS A 181 6.40 0.17 13.02
N PRO A 182 7.04 -0.55 13.95
CA PRO A 182 8.41 -1.02 13.78
C PRO A 182 8.55 -1.95 12.57
N GLY A 183 9.64 -1.85 11.82
CA GLY A 183 9.85 -2.58 10.57
C GLY A 183 9.25 -1.87 9.37
N ALA A 184 8.73 -2.61 8.39
CA ALA A 184 8.05 -2.06 7.23
C ALA A 184 6.72 -2.81 7.00
N TRP A 185 5.63 -2.07 7.06
CA TRP A 185 4.27 -2.60 7.01
C TRP A 185 3.46 -1.95 5.90
N LEU A 186 2.46 -2.70 5.43
CA LEU A 186 1.41 -2.23 4.55
C LEU A 186 0.06 -2.48 5.22
N THR A 187 -0.73 -1.43 5.35
CA THR A 187 -2.11 -1.50 5.85
C THR A 187 -3.07 -1.16 4.72
N LEU A 188 -3.90 -2.13 4.32
CA LEU A 188 -5.00 -1.88 3.39
C LEU A 188 -6.27 -1.59 4.19
N THR A 189 -7.03 -0.57 3.78
CA THR A 189 -8.28 -0.18 4.45
C THR A 189 -9.41 -0.01 3.45
N THR A 190 -10.58 -0.54 3.80
CA THR A 190 -11.82 -0.40 3.02
C THR A 190 -13.06 -0.40 3.91
N CYS A 191 -14.21 -0.05 3.35
CA CYS A 191 -15.49 -0.10 4.04
C CYS A 191 -15.91 -1.52 4.38
N ASN A 192 -16.64 -1.70 5.50
CA ASN A 192 -17.20 -2.97 5.94
C ASN A 192 -18.58 -2.77 6.59
N PRO A 193 -19.51 -3.76 6.50
CA PRO A 193 -19.52 -4.85 5.53
C PRO A 193 -19.73 -4.37 4.08
N LYS A 194 -19.65 -5.28 3.09
CA LYS A 194 -19.98 -4.96 1.69
C LYS A 194 -21.31 -4.20 1.62
N PHE A 195 -21.36 -3.13 0.83
CA PHE A 195 -22.50 -2.19 0.69
C PHE A 195 -22.83 -1.34 1.93
N SER A 196 -21.92 -1.27 2.90
CA SER A 196 -22.05 -0.44 4.11
C SER A 196 -20.71 0.25 4.41
N ALA A 197 -20.78 1.38 5.11
CA ALA A 197 -19.62 2.10 5.62
C ALA A 197 -19.61 2.17 7.17
N ALA A 198 -20.35 1.25 7.83
CA ALA A 198 -20.49 1.23 9.27
C ALA A 198 -19.18 0.93 10.00
N GLU A 199 -18.30 0.15 9.36
CA GLU A 199 -17.03 -0.30 9.89
C GLU A 199 -15.92 -0.14 8.82
N ARG A 200 -14.69 -0.50 9.19
CA ARG A 200 -13.57 -0.67 8.27
C ARG A 200 -13.02 -2.07 8.37
N LEU A 201 -12.78 -2.67 7.22
CA LEU A 201 -11.95 -3.86 7.09
C LEU A 201 -10.50 -3.41 6.88
N ILE A 202 -9.62 -3.94 7.69
CA ILE A 202 -8.20 -3.64 7.69
C ILE A 202 -7.43 -4.94 7.45
N VAL A 203 -6.53 -4.92 6.48
CA VAL A 203 -5.54 -5.99 6.26
C VAL A 203 -4.18 -5.44 6.57
N GLN A 204 -3.43 -6.10 7.43
CA GLN A 204 -2.07 -5.74 7.80
C GLN A 204 -1.09 -6.78 7.28
N ALA A 205 -0.10 -6.32 6.53
CA ALA A 205 0.93 -7.16 5.93
C ALA A 205 2.32 -6.60 6.20
N GLU A 206 3.28 -7.47 6.41
CA GLU A 206 4.67 -7.13 6.72
C GLU A 206 5.55 -7.34 5.50
N LEU A 207 6.48 -6.43 5.24
CA LEU A 207 7.45 -6.53 4.15
C LEU A 207 8.35 -7.76 4.33
N THR A 208 8.37 -8.64 3.34
CA THR A 208 9.16 -9.87 3.34
C THR A 208 10.19 -9.94 2.22
N SER A 209 10.07 -9.06 1.20
CA SER A 209 11.06 -8.90 0.15
C SER A 209 10.95 -7.51 -0.48
N GLY A 210 12.07 -6.93 -0.87
CA GLY A 210 12.12 -5.62 -1.54
C GLY A 210 13.41 -4.85 -1.23
N PRO A 211 13.64 -3.75 -1.94
CA PRO A 211 14.90 -2.99 -1.86
C PRO A 211 15.29 -2.53 -0.46
N ASN A 212 14.32 -2.13 0.37
CA ASN A 212 14.56 -1.60 1.71
C ASN A 212 14.32 -2.60 2.86
N LEU A 213 14.17 -3.90 2.57
CA LEU A 213 13.89 -4.89 3.60
C LEU A 213 14.99 -4.93 4.67
N GLU A 214 16.25 -4.97 4.26
CA GLU A 214 17.37 -5.04 5.20
C GLU A 214 17.51 -3.75 6.00
N TYR A 215 17.27 -2.60 5.37
CA TYR A 215 17.26 -1.32 6.08
C TYR A 215 16.13 -1.23 7.11
N ALA A 216 14.93 -1.71 6.80
CA ALA A 216 13.81 -1.74 7.72
C ALA A 216 14.07 -2.65 8.93
N ARG A 217 14.71 -3.82 8.70
CA ARG A 217 15.16 -4.74 9.76
C ARG A 217 16.20 -4.08 10.66
N PHE A 218 17.19 -3.46 10.04
CA PHE A 218 18.23 -2.72 10.74
C PHE A 218 17.67 -1.66 11.69
N LEU A 219 16.76 -0.80 11.21
CA LEU A 219 16.12 0.21 12.05
C LEU A 219 15.35 -0.42 13.20
N TYR A 220 14.66 -1.53 12.95
CA TYR A 220 13.92 -2.24 14.00
C TYR A 220 14.86 -2.77 15.11
N GLU A 221 15.96 -3.40 14.75
CA GLU A 221 16.93 -3.96 15.68
C GLU A 221 17.62 -2.88 16.51
N THR A 222 17.92 -1.72 15.91
CA THR A 222 18.61 -0.62 16.63
C THR A 222 17.68 0.19 17.53
N GLU A 223 16.42 0.38 17.13
CA GLU A 223 15.50 1.25 17.85
C GLU A 223 14.72 0.50 18.95
N TYR A 224 14.53 -0.80 18.81
CA TYR A 224 13.69 -1.62 19.69
C TYR A 224 14.43 -2.73 20.45
N ALA A 225 15.71 -3.00 20.16
CA ALA A 225 16.51 -4.00 20.88
C ALA A 225 16.69 -3.68 22.39
N ASP A 226 16.62 -2.40 22.77
CA ASP A 226 16.79 -1.95 24.15
C ASP A 226 15.50 -2.02 25.01
N VAL A 227 14.37 -2.46 24.45
CA VAL A 227 13.05 -2.46 25.11
C VAL A 227 12.52 -3.86 25.44
N SER A 228 13.25 -4.93 25.10
CA SER A 228 12.84 -6.35 25.31
C SER A 228 13.53 -7.00 26.51
#